data_78148cacbae8883b41d0cb88182952b0
#
_entry.id   78148cacbae8883b41d0cb88182952b0
#
_cell.length_a   1.000
_cell.length_b   1.000
_cell.length_c   1.000
_cell.angle_alpha   90.00
_cell.angle_beta   90.00
_cell.angle_gamma   90.00
#
_symmetry.space_group_name_H-M   'P 1'
#
loop_
_entity.id
_entity.type
_entity.pdbx_description
1 polymer ?
#
loop_
_entity_poly.entity_id
_entity_poly.type
_entity_poly.pdbx_seq_one_letter_code
_entity_poly.pdbx_strand_id
1 'polypeptide(L)'
;GTIPNPTQFKIVYDPATCQIKSVVEGDNAPFADYIATHNRASDLARAGVEELIPVAVENGVTIGLENVWNSMWVMPDFATAFVRLFKHDRVRAYLDLGNHVKYAPTEQWLRTMGPLIVRLHIKDFKIDRTKKNDGDFVPIGKGSVDWVSVRKVIDEVGYNGWVTIESGGYTDAEHSALMDRFFAG
;
A
#
# COMPACT_ATOMS: atom_id res chain seq x y z
N GLY A 1 4.60 -16.44 13.36
CA GLY A 1 3.41 -17.20 12.91
C GLY A 1 3.38 -17.41 11.41
N THR A 2 2.60 -18.34 10.94
CA THR A 2 2.38 -18.60 9.52
C THR A 2 1.58 -17.44 8.91
N ILE A 3 1.97 -16.99 7.72
CA ILE A 3 1.25 -15.95 6.94
C ILE A 3 0.70 -16.62 5.68
N PRO A 4 -0.54 -16.30 5.25
CA PRO A 4 -1.08 -16.81 3.98
C PRO A 4 -0.20 -16.44 2.78
N ASN A 5 -0.16 -17.29 1.76
CA ASN A 5 0.42 -16.90 0.49
C ASN A 5 -0.32 -15.68 -0.10
N PRO A 6 0.37 -14.76 -0.79
CA PRO A 6 -0.25 -13.55 -1.32
C PRO A 6 -1.52 -13.77 -2.15
N THR A 7 -1.61 -14.89 -2.86
CA THR A 7 -2.78 -15.24 -3.69
C THR A 7 -3.95 -15.85 -2.91
N GLN A 8 -3.77 -16.18 -1.63
CA GLN A 8 -4.78 -16.83 -0.79
C GLN A 8 -5.53 -15.85 0.12
N PHE A 9 -5.07 -14.60 0.21
CA PHE A 9 -5.72 -13.65 1.09
C PHE A 9 -7.17 -13.38 0.69
N LYS A 10 -8.08 -13.63 1.63
CA LYS A 10 -9.49 -13.23 1.63
C LYS A 10 -9.83 -12.68 3.01
N ILE A 11 -9.48 -11.43 3.23
CA ILE A 11 -9.60 -10.82 4.56
C ILE A 11 -11.05 -10.47 4.84
N VAL A 12 -11.59 -11.01 5.94
CA VAL A 12 -12.83 -10.58 6.56
C VAL A 12 -12.47 -9.80 7.82
N TYR A 13 -12.97 -8.59 7.93
CA TYR A 13 -12.67 -7.69 9.05
C TYR A 13 -13.92 -6.97 9.54
N ASP A 14 -13.82 -6.42 10.73
CA ASP A 14 -14.84 -5.52 11.27
C ASP A 14 -14.66 -4.11 10.69
N PRO A 15 -15.63 -3.55 9.97
CA PRO A 15 -15.49 -2.25 9.32
C PRO A 15 -15.38 -1.06 10.30
N ALA A 16 -15.81 -1.23 11.56
CA ALA A 16 -15.74 -0.17 12.58
C ALA A 16 -14.39 -0.11 13.28
N THR A 17 -13.63 -1.21 13.29
CA THR A 17 -12.37 -1.34 14.03
C THR A 17 -11.19 -1.75 13.17
N CYS A 18 -11.42 -2.26 11.96
CA CYS A 18 -10.45 -2.94 11.10
C CYS A 18 -9.78 -4.16 11.77
N GLN A 19 -10.45 -4.77 12.76
CA GLN A 19 -10.01 -6.03 13.33
C GLN A 19 -10.28 -7.18 12.36
N ILE A 20 -9.24 -7.95 12.04
CA ILE A 20 -9.35 -9.12 11.16
C ILE A 20 -10.05 -10.26 11.90
N LYS A 21 -11.04 -10.90 11.27
CA LYS A 21 -11.76 -12.10 11.72
C LYS A 21 -11.23 -13.36 11.05
N SER A 22 -10.92 -13.27 9.74
CA SER A 22 -10.32 -14.35 8.97
C SER A 22 -9.46 -13.77 7.84
N VAL A 23 -8.50 -14.55 7.35
CA VAL A 23 -7.53 -14.12 6.31
C VAL A 23 -7.56 -14.97 5.05
N VAL A 24 -8.17 -16.15 5.12
CA VAL A 24 -8.37 -17.06 4.00
C VAL A 24 -9.77 -17.63 4.00
N GLU A 25 -10.21 -18.18 2.87
CA GLU A 25 -11.36 -19.06 2.82
C GLU A 25 -11.08 -20.38 3.55
N GLY A 26 -12.00 -20.86 4.40
CA GLY A 26 -11.87 -22.13 5.11
C GLY A 26 -11.16 -22.03 6.46
N ASP A 27 -10.22 -22.95 6.73
CA ASP A 27 -9.56 -23.05 8.05
C ASP A 27 -8.57 -21.93 8.29
N ASN A 28 -8.81 -21.13 9.30
CA ASN A 28 -7.95 -20.03 9.74
C ASN A 28 -7.06 -20.37 10.97
N ALA A 29 -7.20 -21.57 11.55
CA ALA A 29 -6.39 -21.96 12.72
C ALA A 29 -4.88 -21.85 12.49
N PRO A 30 -4.30 -22.19 11.32
CA PRO A 30 -2.88 -22.01 11.05
C PRO A 30 -2.41 -20.53 11.07
N PHE A 31 -3.32 -19.58 10.94
CA PHE A 31 -3.06 -18.14 10.85
C PHE A 31 -3.47 -17.36 12.11
N ALA A 32 -3.87 -18.05 13.19
CA ALA A 32 -4.35 -17.42 14.41
C ALA A 32 -3.35 -16.40 14.99
N ASP A 33 -2.07 -16.77 15.04
CA ASP A 33 -1.00 -15.87 15.51
C ASP A 33 -0.83 -14.63 14.63
N TYR A 34 -0.93 -14.80 13.30
CA TYR A 34 -0.89 -13.68 12.37
C TYR A 34 -2.07 -12.72 12.60
N ILE A 35 -3.29 -13.26 12.72
CA ILE A 35 -4.50 -12.46 12.98
C ILE A 35 -4.36 -11.69 14.29
N ALA A 36 -3.98 -12.36 15.38
CA ALA A 36 -3.82 -11.72 16.68
C ALA A 36 -2.74 -10.63 16.68
N THR A 37 -1.59 -10.91 16.05
CA THR A 37 -0.48 -9.96 15.94
C THR A 37 -0.86 -8.75 15.08
N HIS A 38 -1.51 -9.00 13.93
CA HIS A 38 -2.01 -7.95 13.04
C HIS A 38 -3.00 -7.04 13.77
N ASN A 39 -3.97 -7.61 14.48
CA ASN A 39 -4.99 -6.86 15.19
C ASN A 39 -4.39 -5.97 16.26
N ARG A 40 -3.45 -6.51 17.06
CA ARG A 40 -2.71 -5.73 18.05
C ARG A 40 -1.89 -4.59 17.42
N ALA A 41 -1.18 -4.87 16.33
CA ALA A 41 -0.38 -3.87 15.64
C ALA A 41 -1.26 -2.79 15.01
N SER A 42 -2.43 -3.16 14.48
CA SER A 42 -3.43 -2.25 13.94
C SER A 42 -3.98 -1.29 15.01
N ASP A 43 -4.28 -1.81 16.22
CA ASP A 43 -4.73 -0.96 17.35
C ASP A 43 -3.65 0.03 17.80
N LEU A 44 -2.39 -0.43 17.88
CA LEU A 44 -1.26 0.44 18.23
C LEU A 44 -1.02 1.52 17.17
N ALA A 45 -1.07 1.15 15.89
CA ALA A 45 -0.94 2.10 14.79
C ALA A 45 -2.07 3.14 14.81
N ARG A 46 -3.31 2.68 15.07
CA ARG A 46 -4.46 3.57 15.19
C ARG A 46 -4.27 4.57 16.33
N ALA A 47 -3.95 4.10 17.53
CA ALA A 47 -3.73 4.96 18.68
C ALA A 47 -2.63 6.00 18.41
N GLY A 48 -1.49 5.59 17.85
CA GLY A 48 -0.40 6.49 17.50
C GLY A 48 -0.79 7.55 16.46
N VAL A 49 -1.58 7.18 15.46
CA VAL A 49 -2.08 8.15 14.46
C VAL A 49 -3.08 9.13 15.11
N GLU A 50 -4.00 8.64 15.96
CA GLU A 50 -4.96 9.46 16.68
C GLU A 50 -4.26 10.52 17.56
N GLU A 51 -3.16 10.16 18.23
CA GLU A 51 -2.33 11.09 19.02
C GLU A 51 -1.65 12.15 18.14
N LEU A 52 -1.30 11.84 16.90
CA LEU A 52 -0.64 12.76 15.97
C LEU A 52 -1.61 13.71 15.26
N ILE A 53 -2.89 13.41 15.20
CA ILE A 53 -3.87 14.25 14.48
C ILE A 53 -3.89 15.70 14.98
N PRO A 54 -3.96 16.00 16.29
CA PRO A 54 -3.95 17.39 16.79
C PRO A 54 -2.68 18.14 16.36
N VAL A 55 -1.51 17.48 16.42
CA VAL A 55 -0.22 18.05 15.99
C VAL A 55 -0.21 18.34 14.49
N ALA A 56 -0.74 17.42 13.69
CA ALA A 56 -0.86 17.60 12.25
C ALA A 56 -1.80 18.76 11.87
N VAL A 57 -2.88 18.95 12.62
CA VAL A 57 -3.80 20.09 12.45
C VAL A 57 -3.10 21.40 12.79
N GLU A 58 -2.45 21.49 13.94
CA GLU A 58 -1.75 22.69 14.43
C GLU A 58 -0.66 23.14 13.45
N ASN A 59 0.09 22.19 12.90
CA ASN A 59 1.20 22.48 11.99
C ASN A 59 0.83 22.49 10.49
N GLY A 60 -0.45 22.30 10.14
CA GLY A 60 -0.91 22.33 8.77
C GLY A 60 -0.39 21.18 7.89
N VAL A 61 0.08 20.08 8.50
CA VAL A 61 0.65 18.92 7.79
C VAL A 61 -0.36 17.78 7.63
N THR A 62 -0.08 16.86 6.73
CA THR A 62 -0.88 15.64 6.50
C THR A 62 -0.08 14.40 6.89
N ILE A 63 -0.71 13.49 7.61
CA ILE A 63 -0.17 12.18 7.95
C ILE A 63 -0.45 11.25 6.76
N GLY A 64 0.61 10.79 6.09
CA GLY A 64 0.51 9.82 4.99
C GLY A 64 0.79 8.41 5.51
N LEU A 65 -0.21 7.53 5.46
CA LEU A 65 -0.05 6.13 5.86
C LEU A 65 0.43 5.32 4.66
N GLU A 66 1.59 4.68 4.80
CA GLU A 66 2.23 3.95 3.71
C GLU A 66 1.97 2.44 3.80
N ASN A 67 1.74 1.80 2.66
CA ASN A 67 1.67 0.35 2.49
C ASN A 67 3.08 -0.27 2.45
N VAL A 68 3.77 -0.32 3.58
CA VAL A 68 5.12 -0.86 3.72
C VAL A 68 5.15 -2.39 3.78
N TRP A 69 6.34 -2.98 3.62
CA TRP A 69 6.56 -4.44 3.62
C TRP A 69 6.53 -5.07 5.02
N ASN A 70 5.42 -4.95 5.71
CA ASN A 70 5.21 -5.48 7.06
C ASN A 70 4.07 -6.52 7.15
N SER A 71 3.51 -6.93 6.01
CA SER A 71 2.37 -7.84 5.92
C SER A 71 1.08 -7.33 6.58
N MET A 72 0.96 -6.02 6.79
CA MET A 72 -0.28 -5.37 7.24
C MET A 72 -1.01 -4.74 6.06
N TRP A 73 -2.35 -4.71 6.16
CA TRP A 73 -3.22 -4.07 5.16
C TRP A 73 -2.91 -4.48 3.71
N VAL A 74 -2.67 -5.78 3.50
CA VAL A 74 -2.19 -6.35 2.22
C VAL A 74 -3.24 -6.39 1.10
N MET A 75 -4.48 -6.02 1.38
CA MET A 75 -5.55 -5.91 0.39
C MET A 75 -5.99 -4.47 0.20
N PRO A 76 -6.23 -4.00 -1.04
CA PRO A 76 -6.60 -2.60 -1.32
C PRO A 76 -7.79 -2.10 -0.52
N ASP A 77 -8.89 -2.87 -0.48
CA ASP A 77 -10.11 -2.49 0.26
C ASP A 77 -9.86 -2.38 1.76
N PHE A 78 -9.09 -3.31 2.32
CA PHE A 78 -8.77 -3.34 3.74
C PHE A 78 -7.86 -2.17 4.13
N ALA A 79 -6.82 -1.89 3.35
CA ALA A 79 -5.96 -0.71 3.56
C ALA A 79 -6.75 0.60 3.47
N THR A 80 -7.65 0.69 2.49
CA THR A 80 -8.55 1.84 2.33
C THR A 80 -9.47 2.02 3.53
N ALA A 81 -10.05 0.92 4.04
CA ALA A 81 -10.89 0.93 5.24
C ALA A 81 -10.12 1.45 6.46
N PHE A 82 -8.85 1.03 6.63
CA PHE A 82 -8.02 1.49 7.74
C PHE A 82 -7.75 3.00 7.67
N VAL A 83 -7.41 3.55 6.49
CA VAL A 83 -7.24 5.00 6.32
C VAL A 83 -8.55 5.76 6.62
N ARG A 84 -9.68 5.24 6.15
CA ARG A 84 -11.00 5.85 6.37
C ARG A 84 -11.48 5.79 7.83
N LEU A 85 -10.93 4.89 8.62
CA LEU A 85 -11.31 4.72 10.03
C LEU A 85 -11.11 6.00 10.84
N PHE A 86 -10.09 6.80 10.50
CA PHE A 86 -9.78 8.05 11.20
C PHE A 86 -10.80 9.17 10.94
N LYS A 87 -11.57 9.11 9.85
CA LYS A 87 -12.57 10.14 9.47
C LYS A 87 -12.04 11.57 9.54
N HIS A 88 -10.77 11.75 9.19
CA HIS A 88 -10.07 13.03 9.34
C HIS A 88 -9.27 13.39 8.09
N ASP A 89 -9.36 14.68 7.66
CA ASP A 89 -8.71 15.16 6.45
C ASP A 89 -7.19 15.20 6.51
N ARG A 90 -6.62 15.17 7.70
CA ARG A 90 -5.16 15.11 7.91
C ARG A 90 -4.60 13.69 7.89
N VAL A 91 -5.43 12.65 7.75
CA VAL A 91 -4.97 11.27 7.60
C VAL A 91 -5.31 10.77 6.21
N ARG A 92 -4.30 10.44 5.43
CA ARG A 92 -4.40 10.07 4.03
C ARG A 92 -3.48 8.89 3.70
N ALA A 93 -3.54 8.40 2.48
CA ALA A 93 -2.69 7.33 2.00
C ALA A 93 -1.42 7.89 1.33
N TYR A 94 -0.27 7.34 1.68
CA TYR A 94 0.96 7.44 0.93
C TYR A 94 1.16 6.09 0.22
N LEU A 95 0.76 5.99 -1.04
CA LEU A 95 0.74 4.70 -1.73
C LEU A 95 2.07 4.42 -2.40
N ASP A 96 2.74 3.34 -1.98
CA ASP A 96 3.86 2.74 -2.70
C ASP A 96 3.34 1.79 -3.77
N LEU A 97 3.77 1.99 -5.02
CA LEU A 97 3.25 1.26 -6.19
C LEU A 97 3.85 -0.13 -6.36
N GLY A 98 5.02 -0.40 -5.73
CA GLY A 98 5.72 -1.69 -5.84
C GLY A 98 5.54 -2.61 -4.64
N ASN A 99 5.40 -2.06 -3.44
CA ASN A 99 5.42 -2.84 -2.19
C ASN A 99 4.37 -3.96 -2.15
N HIS A 100 3.19 -3.72 -2.67
CA HIS A 100 2.07 -4.65 -2.55
C HIS A 100 1.59 -5.24 -3.89
N VAL A 101 2.33 -5.05 -4.99
CA VAL A 101 2.00 -5.60 -6.32
C VAL A 101 1.83 -7.12 -6.30
N LYS A 102 2.49 -7.81 -5.37
CA LYS A 102 2.36 -9.26 -5.20
C LYS A 102 1.02 -9.72 -4.62
N TYR A 103 0.26 -8.84 -3.98
CA TYR A 103 -1.06 -9.12 -3.39
C TYR A 103 -2.21 -8.75 -4.34
N ALA A 104 -2.09 -7.62 -5.03
CA ALA A 104 -3.05 -7.17 -6.02
C ALA A 104 -2.35 -6.26 -7.06
N PRO A 105 -2.88 -6.16 -8.29
CA PRO A 105 -2.36 -5.24 -9.30
C PRO A 105 -2.33 -3.79 -8.80
N THR A 106 -1.28 -3.06 -9.15
CA THR A 106 -1.06 -1.68 -8.67
C THR A 106 -2.21 -0.74 -9.07
N GLU A 107 -2.77 -0.92 -10.24
CA GLU A 107 -3.93 -0.15 -10.72
C GLU A 107 -5.19 -0.39 -9.88
N GLN A 108 -5.34 -1.56 -9.27
CA GLN A 108 -6.42 -1.82 -8.32
C GLN A 108 -6.21 -1.03 -7.03
N TRP A 109 -4.98 -0.97 -6.52
CA TRP A 109 -4.63 -0.13 -5.36
C TRP A 109 -4.96 1.34 -5.61
N LEU A 110 -4.55 1.87 -6.77
CA LEU A 110 -4.82 3.26 -7.17
C LEU A 110 -6.33 3.56 -7.23
N ARG A 111 -7.12 2.70 -7.90
CA ARG A 111 -8.58 2.91 -8.00
C ARG A 111 -9.27 2.84 -6.64
N THR A 112 -8.88 1.87 -5.81
CA THR A 112 -9.56 1.65 -4.53
C THR A 112 -9.25 2.76 -3.53
N MET A 113 -8.00 3.22 -3.46
CA MET A 113 -7.61 4.33 -2.59
C MET A 113 -8.01 5.70 -3.15
N GLY A 114 -7.92 5.88 -4.47
CA GLY A 114 -8.40 7.06 -5.19
C GLY A 114 -8.11 8.38 -4.50
N PRO A 115 -9.15 9.14 -4.09
CA PRO A 115 -8.99 10.48 -3.50
C PRO A 115 -8.34 10.49 -2.10
N LEU A 116 -8.07 9.35 -1.50
CA LEU A 116 -7.31 9.29 -0.25
C LEU A 116 -5.80 9.44 -0.46
N ILE A 117 -5.32 9.26 -1.68
CA ILE A 117 -3.89 9.30 -1.98
C ILE A 117 -3.41 10.75 -1.98
N VAL A 118 -2.40 11.05 -1.16
CA VAL A 118 -1.75 12.37 -1.11
C VAL A 118 -0.34 12.35 -1.67
N ARG A 119 0.28 11.17 -1.76
CA ARG A 119 1.62 10.98 -2.31
C ARG A 119 1.78 9.58 -2.86
N LEU A 120 2.63 9.44 -3.86
CA LEU A 120 3.03 8.15 -4.42
C LEU A 120 4.52 7.91 -4.20
N HIS A 121 4.88 6.68 -3.78
CA HIS A 121 6.22 6.12 -3.96
C HIS A 121 6.30 5.33 -5.27
N ILE A 122 7.34 5.58 -6.04
CA ILE A 122 7.65 4.83 -7.25
C ILE A 122 8.71 3.80 -6.92
N LYS A 123 8.30 2.58 -6.99
CA LYS A 123 9.10 1.39 -6.71
C LYS A 123 8.64 0.27 -7.62
N ASP A 124 9.50 -0.69 -7.92
CA ASP A 124 9.11 -1.84 -8.71
C ASP A 124 9.54 -3.14 -8.04
N PHE A 125 8.71 -4.15 -8.18
CA PHE A 125 8.91 -5.47 -7.63
C PHE A 125 8.62 -6.52 -8.69
N LYS A 126 9.56 -7.42 -8.94
CA LYS A 126 9.37 -8.53 -9.85
C LYS A 126 8.82 -9.73 -9.10
N ILE A 127 7.57 -10.09 -9.41
CA ILE A 127 6.92 -11.28 -8.86
C ILE A 127 7.62 -12.54 -9.39
N ASP A 128 8.04 -13.39 -8.45
CA ASP A 128 8.56 -14.73 -8.71
C ASP A 128 8.12 -15.64 -7.56
N ARG A 129 7.05 -16.39 -7.76
CA ARG A 129 6.43 -17.25 -6.74
C ARG A 129 7.30 -18.44 -6.32
N THR A 130 8.44 -18.66 -6.96
CA THR A 130 9.42 -19.69 -6.56
C THR A 130 10.36 -19.22 -5.46
N LYS A 131 10.44 -17.89 -5.23
CA LYS A 131 11.30 -17.28 -4.22
C LYS A 131 10.62 -17.16 -2.86
N LYS A 132 11.43 -17.13 -1.80
CA LYS A 132 10.97 -17.04 -0.40
C LYS A 132 10.00 -15.86 -0.15
N ASN A 133 10.21 -14.73 -0.81
CA ASN A 133 9.40 -13.51 -0.64
C ASN A 133 8.45 -13.26 -1.81
N ASP A 134 8.20 -14.28 -2.65
CA ASP A 134 7.43 -14.18 -3.90
C ASP A 134 8.07 -13.25 -4.94
N GLY A 135 9.35 -12.94 -4.83
CA GLY A 135 10.07 -12.10 -5.77
C GLY A 135 11.11 -11.19 -5.11
N ASP A 136 11.55 -10.18 -5.86
CA ASP A 136 12.57 -9.22 -5.43
C ASP A 136 12.20 -7.80 -5.88
N PHE A 137 12.67 -6.80 -5.11
CA PHE A 137 12.71 -5.42 -5.58
C PHE A 137 13.74 -5.29 -6.69
N VAL A 138 13.36 -4.57 -7.74
CA VAL A 138 14.16 -4.38 -8.95
C VAL A 138 14.13 -2.90 -9.37
N PRO A 139 15.05 -2.45 -10.24
CA PRO A 139 14.97 -1.12 -10.82
C PRO A 139 13.62 -0.88 -11.51
N ILE A 140 13.12 0.34 -11.41
CA ILE A 140 11.81 0.76 -11.98
C ILE A 140 11.74 0.38 -13.47
N GLY A 141 10.62 -0.21 -13.87
CA GLY A 141 10.39 -0.70 -15.24
C GLY A 141 10.99 -2.07 -15.54
N LYS A 142 11.56 -2.76 -14.54
CA LYS A 142 12.10 -4.13 -14.68
C LYS A 142 11.27 -5.17 -13.91
N GLY A 143 10.24 -4.71 -13.19
CA GLY A 143 9.39 -5.53 -12.34
C GLY A 143 8.08 -5.95 -12.99
N SER A 144 7.09 -6.11 -12.13
CA SER A 144 5.74 -6.57 -12.47
C SER A 144 4.68 -5.45 -12.39
N VAL A 145 5.08 -4.22 -12.07
CA VAL A 145 4.19 -3.07 -12.15
C VAL A 145 3.90 -2.75 -13.62
N ASP A 146 2.63 -2.74 -14.01
CA ASP A 146 2.21 -2.30 -15.34
C ASP A 146 2.15 -0.77 -15.40
N TRP A 147 3.28 -0.15 -15.76
CA TRP A 147 3.43 1.31 -15.79
C TRP A 147 2.49 1.98 -16.79
N VAL A 148 2.11 1.30 -17.87
CA VAL A 148 1.15 1.83 -18.86
C VAL A 148 -0.25 1.90 -18.25
N SER A 149 -0.67 0.85 -17.57
CA SER A 149 -1.96 0.83 -16.86
C SER A 149 -1.96 1.77 -15.65
N VAL A 150 -0.86 1.82 -14.89
CA VAL A 150 -0.67 2.74 -13.76
C VAL A 150 -0.84 4.19 -14.22
N ARG A 151 -0.20 4.61 -15.33
CA ARG A 151 -0.32 5.97 -15.84
C ARG A 151 -1.78 6.34 -16.16
N LYS A 152 -2.49 5.44 -16.84
CA LYS A 152 -3.91 5.64 -17.17
C LYS A 152 -4.78 5.81 -15.93
N VAL A 153 -4.53 4.98 -14.90
CA VAL A 153 -5.32 5.02 -13.66
C VAL A 153 -4.99 6.24 -12.82
N ILE A 154 -3.78 6.74 -12.84
CA ILE A 154 -3.42 8.01 -12.20
C ILE A 154 -4.27 9.16 -12.75
N ASP A 155 -4.46 9.21 -14.07
CA ASP A 155 -5.36 10.19 -14.71
C ASP A 155 -6.83 9.93 -14.39
N GLU A 156 -7.25 8.64 -14.42
CA GLU A 156 -8.62 8.21 -14.11
C GLU A 156 -9.05 8.65 -12.70
N VAL A 157 -8.17 8.50 -11.71
CA VAL A 157 -8.46 8.90 -10.32
C VAL A 157 -8.21 10.38 -10.04
N GLY A 158 -7.72 11.13 -11.02
CA GLY A 158 -7.43 12.56 -10.93
C GLY A 158 -6.30 12.90 -9.96
N TYR A 159 -5.33 11.98 -9.79
CA TYR A 159 -4.20 12.25 -8.90
C TYR A 159 -3.25 13.29 -9.52
N ASN A 160 -3.01 14.36 -8.79
CA ASN A 160 -2.12 15.47 -9.17
C ASN A 160 -1.20 15.87 -8.00
N GLY A 161 -0.61 14.87 -7.36
CA GLY A 161 0.29 15.05 -6.22
C GLY A 161 1.75 14.74 -6.56
N TRP A 162 2.58 14.79 -5.54
CA TRP A 162 3.99 14.46 -5.65
C TRP A 162 4.22 12.97 -5.82
N VAL A 163 5.20 12.66 -6.67
CA VAL A 163 5.71 11.31 -6.92
C VAL A 163 7.16 11.27 -6.42
N THR A 164 7.46 10.36 -5.50
CA THR A 164 8.78 10.21 -4.89
C THR A 164 9.38 8.87 -5.30
N ILE A 165 10.62 8.86 -5.78
CA ILE A 165 11.32 7.63 -6.15
C ILE A 165 11.89 6.98 -4.89
N GLU A 166 11.58 5.70 -4.69
CA GLU A 166 12.17 4.84 -3.68
C GLU A 166 12.75 3.58 -4.35
N SER A 167 13.75 3.76 -5.18
CA SER A 167 14.37 2.68 -5.94
C SER A 167 15.85 2.98 -6.20
N GLY A 168 16.66 1.92 -6.27
CA GLY A 168 18.04 1.99 -6.74
C GLY A 168 18.19 1.54 -8.20
N GLY A 169 19.44 1.40 -8.61
CA GLY A 169 19.81 0.82 -9.92
C GLY A 169 19.91 1.81 -11.08
N TYR A 170 19.62 3.09 -10.83
CA TYR A 170 19.75 4.18 -11.79
C TYR A 170 20.38 5.41 -11.11
N THR A 171 21.00 6.28 -11.92
CA THR A 171 21.39 7.64 -11.50
C THR A 171 20.16 8.54 -11.42
N ASP A 172 20.28 9.70 -10.76
CA ASP A 172 19.17 10.67 -10.66
C ASP A 172 18.70 11.15 -12.04
N ALA A 173 19.62 11.34 -12.99
CA ALA A 173 19.28 11.72 -14.37
C ALA A 173 18.50 10.62 -15.11
N GLU A 174 18.89 9.36 -14.92
CA GLU A 174 18.16 8.22 -15.51
C GLU A 174 16.79 8.07 -14.88
N HIS A 175 16.66 8.24 -13.55
CA HIS A 175 15.38 8.25 -12.86
C HIS A 175 14.48 9.38 -13.39
N SER A 176 14.98 10.59 -13.55
CA SER A 176 14.23 11.71 -14.11
C SER A 176 13.72 11.41 -15.50
N ALA A 177 14.60 10.94 -16.41
CA ALA A 177 14.19 10.56 -17.77
C ALA A 177 13.19 9.40 -17.81
N LEU A 178 13.24 8.49 -16.82
CA LEU A 178 12.30 7.40 -16.69
C LEU A 178 10.91 7.92 -16.25
N MET A 179 10.88 8.87 -15.30
CA MET A 179 9.64 9.50 -14.84
C MET A 179 8.98 10.30 -15.95
N ASP A 180 9.75 11.07 -16.72
CA ASP A 180 9.25 11.77 -17.90
C ASP A 180 8.59 10.81 -18.89
N ARG A 181 9.21 9.67 -19.14
CA ARG A 181 8.65 8.63 -20.03
C ARG A 181 7.37 7.99 -19.52
N PHE A 182 7.22 7.82 -18.19
CA PHE A 182 6.04 7.19 -17.62
C PHE A 182 4.90 8.18 -17.32
N PHE A 183 5.22 9.44 -17.02
CA PHE A 183 4.25 10.40 -16.50
C PHE A 183 4.06 11.65 -17.37
N ALA A 184 5.00 12.03 -18.23
CA ALA A 184 4.76 13.04 -19.26
C ALA A 184 3.84 12.45 -20.33
N GLY A 185 2.66 12.99 -20.45
CA GLY A 185 1.65 12.60 -21.43
C GLY A 185 2.01 12.98 -22.87
#